data_af2b77af123b2d27b538ff024afe8393
#
_entry.id   af2b77af123b2d27b538ff024afe8393
#
_cell.length_a   1.000
_cell.length_b   1.000
_cell.length_c   1.000
_cell.angle_alpha   90.00
_cell.angle_beta   90.00
_cell.angle_gamma   90.00
#
_symmetry.space_group_name_H-M   'P 1'
#
loop_
_entity.id
_entity.type
_entity.pdbx_description
1 polymer ?
#
loop_
_entity_poly.entity_id
_entity_poly.type
_entity_poly.pdbx_seq_one_letter_code
_entity_poly.pdbx_strand_id
1 'polypeptide(L)'
;IYQNLVRSVDKTAPESVHLCDFPAVDESMIDPALEQQMDLVLRIVVLARSARNGANIKNRQPLAALYVKADTTLAGGYCAIIEDELNVKQVAFTDDMTQFANYLFKPQLKTLGPKYGKRLGEIRTALAGLDGAAAKRELDSTGALTLALPGGDVKLAPEDLLIEMTRSERY
;
A
#
# COMPACT_ATOMS: atom_id res chain seq x y z
N ILE A 1 -14.16 37.13 11.00
CA ILE A 1 -14.72 36.46 9.81
C ILE A 1 -16.25 36.62 9.80
N TYR A 2 -16.99 36.13 10.79
CA TYR A 2 -18.46 36.17 10.87
C TYR A 2 -19.05 37.58 10.70
N GLN A 3 -18.52 38.60 11.37
CA GLN A 3 -18.97 39.99 11.27
C GLN A 3 -18.84 40.52 9.82
N ASN A 4 -17.76 40.14 9.12
CA ASN A 4 -17.48 40.67 7.78
C ASN A 4 -18.16 39.88 6.68
N LEU A 5 -18.41 38.57 6.86
CA LEU A 5 -18.99 37.71 5.82
C LEU A 5 -20.52 37.55 5.98
N VAL A 6 -21.00 37.49 7.21
CA VAL A 6 -22.43 37.25 7.48
C VAL A 6 -23.14 38.55 7.81
N ARG A 7 -22.77 39.24 8.90
CA ARG A 7 -23.48 40.44 9.35
C ARG A 7 -23.29 41.67 8.47
N SER A 8 -22.26 41.68 7.62
CA SER A 8 -22.13 42.75 6.61
C SER A 8 -23.24 42.67 5.58
N VAL A 9 -23.71 41.47 5.27
CA VAL A 9 -24.74 41.15 4.28
C VAL A 9 -26.13 41.06 4.93
N ASP A 10 -26.24 40.27 6.00
CA ASP A 10 -27.47 40.06 6.76
C ASP A 10 -27.37 40.71 8.16
N LYS A 11 -28.04 41.87 8.32
CA LYS A 11 -28.10 42.60 9.57
C LYS A 11 -29.00 41.96 10.63
N THR A 12 -29.85 41.00 10.22
CA THR A 12 -30.76 40.27 11.12
C THR A 12 -30.08 39.06 11.77
N ALA A 13 -28.93 38.63 11.23
CA ALA A 13 -28.15 37.51 11.79
C ALA A 13 -27.73 37.82 13.25
N PRO A 14 -27.61 36.81 14.12
CA PRO A 14 -27.15 36.95 15.50
C PRO A 14 -25.86 37.77 15.59
N GLU A 15 -25.65 38.42 16.73
CA GLU A 15 -24.49 39.30 16.93
C GLU A 15 -23.15 38.53 16.90
N SER A 16 -23.18 37.26 17.24
CA SER A 16 -22.01 36.38 17.24
C SER A 16 -22.37 35.02 16.67
N VAL A 17 -21.40 34.35 16.03
CA VAL A 17 -21.55 32.96 15.59
C VAL A 17 -21.89 32.01 16.75
N HIS A 18 -21.49 32.36 17.98
CA HIS A 18 -21.79 31.57 19.18
C HIS A 18 -23.25 31.65 19.61
N LEU A 19 -24.02 32.59 19.07
CA LEU A 19 -25.45 32.72 19.28
C LEU A 19 -26.28 32.11 18.20
N CYS A 20 -25.64 31.54 17.17
CA CYS A 20 -26.31 30.78 16.09
C CYS A 20 -26.57 29.35 16.56
N ASP A 21 -27.66 28.78 16.06
CA ASP A 21 -27.89 27.35 16.21
C ASP A 21 -26.80 26.53 15.54
N PHE A 22 -26.51 25.35 16.09
CA PHE A 22 -25.60 24.42 15.43
C PHE A 22 -26.24 23.92 14.13
N PRO A 23 -25.49 23.85 13.00
CA PRO A 23 -26.06 23.42 11.73
C PRO A 23 -26.68 22.02 11.83
N ALA A 24 -27.91 21.87 11.32
CA ALA A 24 -28.51 20.57 11.17
C ALA A 24 -27.81 19.78 10.05
N VAL A 25 -27.75 18.47 10.22
CA VAL A 25 -27.22 17.59 9.17
C VAL A 25 -28.22 17.52 8.01
N ASP A 26 -27.74 17.76 6.81
CA ASP A 26 -28.51 17.50 5.60
C ASP A 26 -28.09 16.15 5.03
N GLU A 27 -28.85 15.10 5.35
CA GLU A 27 -28.55 13.73 4.92
C GLU A 27 -28.59 13.57 3.39
N SER A 28 -29.29 14.46 2.66
CA SER A 28 -29.33 14.43 1.21
C SER A 28 -28.00 14.82 0.55
N MET A 29 -27.12 15.47 1.30
CA MET A 29 -25.78 15.86 0.85
C MET A 29 -24.71 14.79 1.12
N ILE A 30 -25.06 13.73 1.83
CA ILE A 30 -24.13 12.64 2.12
C ILE A 30 -24.09 11.69 0.93
N ASP A 31 -22.92 11.53 0.32
CA ASP A 31 -22.65 10.58 -0.75
C ASP A 31 -21.65 9.51 -0.28
N PRO A 32 -22.15 8.34 0.16
CA PRO A 32 -21.28 7.29 0.67
C PRO A 32 -20.28 6.74 -0.37
N ALA A 33 -20.63 6.79 -1.65
CA ALA A 33 -19.76 6.32 -2.71
C ALA A 33 -18.58 7.29 -2.91
N LEU A 34 -18.85 8.59 -2.88
CA LEU A 34 -17.82 9.61 -2.91
C LEU A 34 -16.90 9.51 -1.69
N GLU A 35 -17.47 9.34 -0.50
CA GLU A 35 -16.70 9.19 0.75
C GLU A 35 -15.75 8.00 0.68
N GLN A 36 -16.21 6.83 0.21
CA GLN A 36 -15.37 5.64 0.05
C GLN A 36 -14.22 5.86 -0.93
N GLN A 37 -14.48 6.55 -2.05
CA GLN A 37 -13.43 6.88 -3.02
C GLN A 37 -12.39 7.84 -2.40
N MET A 38 -12.85 8.86 -1.67
CA MET A 38 -11.94 9.80 -1.00
C MET A 38 -11.16 9.16 0.13
N ASP A 39 -11.73 8.21 0.87
CA ASP A 39 -11.00 7.43 1.87
C ASP A 39 -9.86 6.63 1.23
N LEU A 40 -10.08 6.04 0.05
CA LEU A 40 -9.03 5.34 -0.68
C LEU A 40 -7.94 6.32 -1.15
N VAL A 41 -8.33 7.50 -1.67
CA VAL A 41 -7.37 8.57 -2.03
C VAL A 41 -6.50 8.94 -0.84
N LEU A 42 -7.11 9.21 0.32
CA LEU A 42 -6.38 9.57 1.54
C LEU A 42 -5.41 8.49 1.99
N ARG A 43 -5.83 7.22 1.96
CA ARG A 43 -4.94 6.09 2.30
C ARG A 43 -3.75 6.00 1.35
N ILE A 44 -3.98 6.14 0.05
CA ILE A 44 -2.90 6.12 -0.96
C ILE A 44 -1.92 7.27 -0.71
N VAL A 45 -2.41 8.48 -0.47
CA VAL A 45 -1.57 9.66 -0.21
C VAL A 45 -0.72 9.48 1.04
N VAL A 46 -1.32 8.99 2.14
CA VAL A 46 -0.60 8.73 3.40
C VAL A 46 0.51 7.68 3.21
N LEU A 47 0.20 6.56 2.55
CA LEU A 47 1.19 5.50 2.31
C LEU A 47 2.30 5.96 1.36
N ALA A 48 1.97 6.70 0.31
CA ALA A 48 2.95 7.22 -0.64
C ALA A 48 3.87 8.27 -0.01
N ARG A 49 3.34 9.15 0.84
CA ARG A 49 4.17 10.09 1.63
C ARG A 49 5.10 9.35 2.58
N SER A 50 4.63 8.30 3.24
CA SER A 50 5.47 7.45 4.08
C SER A 50 6.58 6.78 3.27
N ALA A 51 6.26 6.24 2.10
CA ALA A 51 7.25 5.64 1.20
C ALA A 51 8.29 6.66 0.71
N ARG A 52 7.88 7.89 0.35
CA ARG A 52 8.79 8.98 0.00
C ARG A 52 9.73 9.33 1.15
N ASN A 53 9.19 9.46 2.37
CA ASN A 53 9.99 9.75 3.56
C ASN A 53 11.01 8.65 3.84
N GLY A 54 10.59 7.37 3.76
CA GLY A 54 11.50 6.23 3.91
C GLY A 54 12.59 6.16 2.84
N ALA A 55 12.32 6.70 1.66
CA ALA A 55 13.28 6.82 0.56
C ALA A 55 14.10 8.12 0.56
N ASN A 56 13.87 9.05 1.51
CA ASN A 56 14.44 10.40 1.55
C ASN A 56 14.14 11.22 0.28
N ILE A 57 13.00 10.99 -0.39
CA ILE A 57 12.57 11.73 -1.57
C ILE A 57 11.65 12.87 -1.12
N LYS A 58 12.07 14.10 -1.39
CA LYS A 58 11.28 15.30 -1.03
C LYS A 58 10.00 15.39 -1.86
N ASN A 59 8.89 15.88 -1.26
CA ASN A 59 7.63 16.04 -1.98
C ASN A 59 7.74 16.94 -3.23
N ARG A 60 8.64 17.91 -3.22
CA ARG A 60 8.91 18.80 -4.37
C ARG A 60 9.60 18.10 -5.55
N GLN A 61 10.18 16.93 -5.34
CA GLN A 61 10.81 16.17 -6.41
C GLN A 61 9.74 15.42 -7.19
N PRO A 62 9.51 15.71 -8.49
CA PRO A 62 8.53 15.00 -9.29
C PRO A 62 8.99 13.56 -9.53
N LEU A 63 8.03 12.64 -9.53
CA LEU A 63 8.26 11.23 -9.87
C LEU A 63 7.47 10.88 -11.14
N ALA A 64 7.99 9.92 -11.90
CA ALA A 64 7.37 9.50 -13.15
C ALA A 64 6.03 8.77 -12.94
N ALA A 65 5.98 7.88 -11.96
CA ALA A 65 4.78 7.10 -11.67
C ALA A 65 4.68 6.70 -10.19
N LEU A 66 3.44 6.49 -9.75
CA LEU A 66 3.08 5.82 -8.52
C LEU A 66 2.32 4.54 -8.88
N TYR A 67 2.85 3.39 -8.45
CA TYR A 67 2.17 2.11 -8.63
C TYR A 67 1.44 1.74 -7.34
N VAL A 68 0.16 1.44 -7.48
CA VAL A 68 -0.74 1.14 -6.36
C VAL A 68 -1.31 -0.26 -6.52
N LYS A 69 -1.22 -1.08 -5.48
CA LYS A 69 -1.96 -2.34 -5.38
C LYS A 69 -3.15 -2.11 -4.46
N ALA A 70 -4.35 -2.22 -5.00
CA ALA A 70 -5.60 -2.11 -4.27
C ALA A 70 -6.67 -3.01 -4.92
N ASP A 71 -7.63 -3.46 -4.13
CA ASP A 71 -8.74 -4.31 -4.61
C ASP A 71 -9.70 -3.56 -5.55
N THR A 72 -9.68 -2.23 -5.50
CA THR A 72 -10.50 -1.36 -6.36
C THR A 72 -9.64 -0.30 -7.02
N THR A 73 -10.07 0.13 -8.22
CA THR A 73 -9.45 1.23 -8.93
C THR A 73 -10.22 2.53 -8.71
N LEU A 74 -9.54 3.66 -8.86
CA LEU A 74 -10.14 4.99 -8.77
C LEU A 74 -10.46 5.53 -10.17
N ALA A 75 -11.54 6.31 -10.29
CA ALA A 75 -11.82 7.08 -11.50
C ALA A 75 -10.74 8.16 -11.72
N GLY A 76 -10.57 8.59 -12.99
CA GLY A 76 -9.50 9.51 -13.38
C GLY A 76 -9.44 10.82 -12.58
N GLY A 77 -10.59 11.38 -12.18
CA GLY A 77 -10.62 12.58 -11.36
C GLY A 77 -9.97 12.42 -9.98
N TYR A 78 -10.13 11.25 -9.36
CA TYR A 78 -9.47 10.94 -8.08
C TYR A 78 -7.96 10.66 -8.25
N CYS A 79 -7.57 10.05 -9.38
CA CYS A 79 -6.15 9.87 -9.70
C CYS A 79 -5.44 11.21 -9.85
N ALA A 80 -6.07 12.19 -10.50
CA ALA A 80 -5.52 13.53 -10.65
C ALA A 80 -5.26 14.21 -9.28
N ILE A 81 -6.14 14.03 -8.30
CA ILE A 81 -5.92 14.53 -6.93
C ILE A 81 -4.66 13.92 -6.32
N ILE A 82 -4.46 12.60 -6.50
CA ILE A 82 -3.27 11.91 -5.99
C ILE A 82 -2.01 12.39 -6.71
N GLU A 83 -2.08 12.59 -8.02
CA GLU A 83 -0.97 13.08 -8.86
C GLU A 83 -0.51 14.45 -8.42
N ASP A 84 -1.44 15.38 -8.21
CA ASP A 84 -1.15 16.73 -7.73
C ASP A 84 -0.60 16.72 -6.30
N GLU A 85 -1.22 15.98 -5.39
CA GLU A 85 -0.88 15.95 -3.97
C GLU A 85 0.50 15.31 -3.71
N LEU A 86 0.90 14.37 -4.55
CA LEU A 86 2.16 13.64 -4.44
C LEU A 86 3.22 14.10 -5.43
N ASN A 87 2.91 15.05 -6.31
CA ASN A 87 3.81 15.47 -7.38
C ASN A 87 4.34 14.27 -8.20
N VAL A 88 3.41 13.44 -8.69
CA VAL A 88 3.69 12.33 -9.58
C VAL A 88 3.00 12.55 -10.92
N LYS A 89 3.60 12.08 -12.01
CA LYS A 89 3.05 12.31 -13.36
C LYS A 89 1.94 11.33 -13.72
N GLN A 90 1.89 10.18 -13.05
CA GLN A 90 0.92 9.13 -13.34
C GLN A 90 0.67 8.26 -12.10
N VAL A 91 -0.59 7.92 -11.85
CA VAL A 91 -1.00 6.85 -10.93
C VAL A 91 -1.42 5.63 -11.74
N ALA A 92 -0.82 4.48 -11.48
CA ALA A 92 -1.13 3.22 -12.13
C ALA A 92 -1.50 2.15 -11.10
N PHE A 93 -2.64 1.50 -11.29
CA PHE A 93 -3.05 0.36 -10.47
C PHE A 93 -2.49 -0.92 -11.07
N THR A 94 -1.96 -1.80 -10.23
CA THR A 94 -1.39 -3.08 -10.63
C THR A 94 -1.61 -4.14 -9.55
N ASP A 95 -1.92 -5.35 -9.99
CA ASP A 95 -2.05 -6.50 -9.08
C ASP A 95 -0.69 -7.16 -8.79
N ASP A 96 0.27 -7.02 -9.71
CA ASP A 96 1.61 -7.60 -9.59
C ASP A 96 2.64 -6.55 -9.15
N MET A 97 2.99 -6.59 -7.86
CA MET A 97 4.04 -5.76 -7.28
C MET A 97 5.42 -6.44 -7.28
N THR A 98 5.51 -7.68 -7.76
CA THR A 98 6.76 -8.46 -7.70
C THR A 98 7.89 -7.87 -8.54
N GLN A 99 7.56 -7.09 -9.57
CA GLN A 99 8.54 -6.39 -10.41
C GLN A 99 9.22 -5.21 -9.71
N PHE A 100 8.63 -4.67 -8.62
CA PHE A 100 9.14 -3.48 -7.91
C PHE A 100 9.92 -3.81 -6.65
N ALA A 101 9.92 -5.07 -6.24
CA ALA A 101 10.56 -5.53 -5.01
C ALA A 101 11.37 -6.80 -5.25
N ASN A 102 12.52 -6.88 -4.60
CA ASN A 102 13.27 -8.13 -4.47
C ASN A 102 12.80 -8.84 -3.21
N TYR A 103 12.39 -10.10 -3.35
CA TYR A 103 11.99 -10.94 -2.25
C TYR A 103 13.12 -11.90 -1.89
N LEU A 104 13.50 -11.90 -0.61
CA LEU A 104 14.46 -12.84 -0.05
C LEU A 104 13.73 -13.80 0.87
N PHE A 105 13.86 -15.06 0.60
CA PHE A 105 13.25 -16.12 1.40
C PHE A 105 14.28 -16.71 2.35
N LYS A 106 13.95 -16.72 3.65
CA LYS A 106 14.77 -17.35 4.70
C LYS A 106 13.95 -18.44 5.40
N PRO A 107 14.58 -19.55 5.82
CA PRO A 107 13.84 -20.57 6.54
C PRO A 107 13.46 -20.10 7.94
N GLN A 108 12.20 -20.33 8.35
CA GLN A 108 11.75 -20.13 9.72
C GLN A 108 12.19 -21.33 10.56
N LEU A 109 13.22 -21.15 11.36
CA LEU A 109 13.85 -22.24 12.11
C LEU A 109 12.93 -22.91 13.13
N LYS A 110 11.97 -22.16 13.68
CA LYS A 110 11.01 -22.67 14.68
C LYS A 110 10.11 -23.75 14.09
N THR A 111 9.66 -23.57 12.86
CA THR A 111 8.73 -24.50 12.20
C THR A 111 9.46 -25.57 11.41
N LEU A 112 10.57 -25.21 10.74
CA LEU A 112 11.33 -26.14 9.91
C LEU A 112 12.29 -27.02 10.70
N GLY A 113 12.77 -26.57 11.87
CA GLY A 113 13.68 -27.35 12.71
C GLY A 113 13.15 -28.75 13.05
N PRO A 114 11.94 -28.87 13.61
CA PRO A 114 11.33 -30.16 13.92
C PRO A 114 11.01 -31.02 12.68
N LYS A 115 10.66 -30.38 11.54
CA LYS A 115 10.24 -31.06 10.30
C LYS A 115 11.43 -31.57 9.48
N TYR A 116 12.48 -30.73 9.34
CA TYR A 116 13.56 -30.95 8.38
C TYR A 116 14.97 -30.70 8.94
N GLY A 117 15.21 -30.86 10.24
CA GLY A 117 16.44 -30.49 10.94
C GLY A 117 17.75 -30.86 10.22
N LYS A 118 17.87 -32.10 9.71
CA LYS A 118 19.06 -32.55 8.95
C LYS A 118 19.19 -31.93 7.56
N ARG A 119 18.08 -31.42 6.97
CA ARG A 119 18.01 -30.85 5.62
C ARG A 119 17.95 -29.32 5.61
N LEU A 120 18.00 -28.68 6.77
CA LEU A 120 17.91 -27.20 6.87
C LEU A 120 19.01 -26.49 6.07
N GLY A 121 20.20 -27.05 6.00
CA GLY A 121 21.29 -26.50 5.19
C GLY A 121 20.96 -26.51 3.69
N GLU A 122 20.41 -27.60 3.18
CA GLU A 122 19.99 -27.72 1.78
C GLU A 122 18.84 -26.75 1.46
N ILE A 123 17.83 -26.67 2.35
CA ILE A 123 16.70 -25.75 2.21
C ILE A 123 17.20 -24.30 2.19
N ARG A 124 18.11 -23.93 3.08
CA ARG A 124 18.69 -22.58 3.13
C ARG A 124 19.43 -22.21 1.84
N THR A 125 20.23 -23.14 1.32
CA THR A 125 20.97 -22.94 0.06
C THR A 125 20.02 -22.82 -1.13
N ALA A 126 19.00 -23.68 -1.20
CA ALA A 126 17.99 -23.62 -2.26
C ALA A 126 17.20 -22.30 -2.21
N LEU A 127 16.72 -21.86 -1.03
CA LEU A 127 16.02 -20.59 -0.86
C LEU A 127 16.87 -19.38 -1.27
N ALA A 128 18.18 -19.41 -0.99
CA ALA A 128 19.09 -18.31 -1.36
C ALA A 128 19.34 -18.23 -2.88
N GLY A 129 19.15 -19.32 -3.61
CA GLY A 129 19.32 -19.38 -5.07
C GLY A 129 18.03 -19.14 -5.87
N LEU A 130 16.90 -18.91 -5.22
CA LEU A 130 15.63 -18.72 -5.92
C LEU A 130 15.53 -17.32 -6.55
N ASP A 131 14.81 -17.26 -7.67
CA ASP A 131 14.22 -16.01 -8.13
C ASP A 131 13.08 -15.62 -7.17
N GLY A 132 13.33 -14.60 -6.34
CA GLY A 132 12.41 -14.17 -5.30
C GLY A 132 11.04 -13.75 -5.86
N ALA A 133 10.99 -13.14 -7.05
CA ALA A 133 9.74 -12.73 -7.69
C ALA A 133 8.91 -13.95 -8.16
N ALA A 134 9.57 -14.94 -8.76
CA ALA A 134 8.93 -16.19 -9.19
C ALA A 134 8.44 -16.99 -7.98
N ALA A 135 9.26 -17.13 -6.95
CA ALA A 135 8.92 -17.83 -5.70
C ALA A 135 7.74 -17.17 -4.97
N LYS A 136 7.68 -15.82 -4.98
CA LYS A 136 6.55 -15.09 -4.37
C LYS A 136 5.24 -15.35 -5.13
N ARG A 137 5.28 -15.33 -6.47
CA ARG A 137 4.10 -15.65 -7.30
C ARG A 137 3.62 -17.09 -7.10
N GLU A 138 4.54 -18.05 -7.02
CA GLU A 138 4.19 -19.45 -6.74
C GLU A 138 3.51 -19.56 -5.37
N LEU A 139 4.11 -18.96 -4.33
CA LEU A 139 3.55 -18.99 -2.97
C LEU A 139 2.15 -18.35 -2.90
N ASP A 140 1.94 -17.21 -3.58
CA ASP A 140 0.65 -16.51 -3.58
C ASP A 140 -0.43 -17.27 -4.38
N SER A 141 -0.05 -18.00 -5.43
CA SER A 141 -1.00 -18.72 -6.28
C SER A 141 -1.35 -20.12 -5.78
N THR A 142 -0.38 -20.81 -5.17
CA THR A 142 -0.55 -22.22 -4.75
C THR A 142 -0.66 -22.40 -3.24
N GLY A 143 -0.35 -21.36 -2.46
CA GLY A 143 -0.30 -21.40 -1.00
C GLY A 143 0.93 -22.13 -0.43
N ALA A 144 1.85 -22.60 -1.28
CA ALA A 144 3.07 -23.28 -0.86
C ALA A 144 4.19 -23.08 -1.88
N LEU A 145 5.45 -23.07 -1.40
CA LEU A 145 6.64 -23.01 -2.22
C LEU A 145 7.26 -24.41 -2.33
N THR A 146 7.46 -24.90 -3.53
CA THR A 146 8.08 -26.22 -3.78
C THR A 146 9.55 -26.07 -4.09
N LEU A 147 10.42 -26.68 -3.26
CA LEU A 147 11.85 -26.74 -3.48
C LEU A 147 12.25 -28.11 -3.99
N ALA A 148 12.85 -28.16 -5.17
CA ALA A 148 13.51 -29.37 -5.69
C ALA A 148 14.88 -29.55 -4.99
N LEU A 149 15.00 -30.55 -4.15
CA LEU A 149 16.24 -30.86 -3.41
C LEU A 149 16.77 -32.24 -3.79
N PRO A 150 18.08 -32.51 -3.69
CA PRO A 150 18.69 -33.80 -4.01
C PRO A 150 18.05 -34.99 -3.29
N GLY A 151 17.46 -34.76 -2.11
CA GLY A 151 16.77 -35.77 -1.31
C GLY A 151 15.24 -35.81 -1.49
N GLY A 152 14.72 -35.27 -2.60
CA GLY A 152 13.29 -35.18 -2.91
C GLY A 152 12.69 -33.78 -2.62
N ASP A 153 11.59 -33.51 -3.26
CA ASP A 153 10.91 -32.20 -3.18
C ASP A 153 10.40 -31.92 -1.78
N VAL A 154 10.52 -30.66 -1.37
CA VAL A 154 10.03 -30.16 -0.09
C VAL A 154 9.02 -29.03 -0.35
N LYS A 155 7.83 -29.18 0.20
CA LYS A 155 6.80 -28.11 0.18
C LYS A 155 6.87 -27.31 1.46
N LEU A 156 7.05 -26.00 1.32
CA LEU A 156 7.11 -25.04 2.41
C LEU A 156 5.83 -24.19 2.41
N ALA A 157 5.16 -24.13 3.55
CA ALA A 157 4.03 -23.26 3.77
C ALA A 157 4.51 -21.83 4.10
N PRO A 158 3.64 -20.81 3.99
CA PRO A 158 4.00 -19.43 4.35
C PRO A 158 4.59 -19.27 5.76
N GLU A 159 4.09 -20.05 6.72
CA GLU A 159 4.58 -20.07 8.11
C GLU A 159 5.99 -20.66 8.28
N ASP A 160 6.46 -21.40 7.28
CA ASP A 160 7.81 -22.00 7.27
C ASP A 160 8.87 -21.04 6.71
N LEU A 161 8.43 -19.86 6.24
CA LEU A 161 9.26 -18.89 5.53
C LEU A 161 9.27 -17.54 6.22
N LEU A 162 10.44 -16.94 6.34
CA LEU A 162 10.62 -15.51 6.60
C LEU A 162 10.84 -14.83 5.26
N ILE A 163 9.91 -13.95 4.87
CA ILE A 163 9.98 -13.22 3.60
C ILE A 163 10.44 -11.80 3.91
N GLU A 164 11.63 -11.46 3.47
CA GLU A 164 12.15 -10.10 3.51
C GLU A 164 11.96 -9.45 2.15
N MET A 165 11.42 -8.24 2.16
CA MET A 165 11.24 -7.44 0.96
C MET A 165 12.29 -6.33 0.94
N THR A 166 13.09 -6.29 -0.12
CA THR A 166 14.05 -5.23 -0.37
C THR A 166 13.68 -4.50 -1.64
N ARG A 167 14.06 -3.22 -1.72
CA ARG A 167 13.81 -2.40 -2.90
C ARG A 167 14.53 -3.01 -4.12
N SER A 168 13.85 -3.07 -5.27
CA SER A 168 14.52 -3.36 -6.53
C SER A 168 15.44 -2.19 -6.91
N GLU A 169 16.68 -2.47 -7.30
CA GLU A 169 17.64 -1.43 -7.72
C GLU A 169 17.27 -0.74 -9.04
N ARG A 170 16.22 -1.23 -9.72
CA ARG A 170 15.77 -0.71 -11.01
C ARG A 170 14.78 0.46 -10.92
N TYR A 171 14.28 0.79 -9.72
CA TYR A 171 13.28 1.82 -9.52
C TYR A 171 13.61 2.73 -8.33
#